data_21fba4aa73da0322a6b69325b1796915
#
_entry.id   21fba4aa73da0322a6b69325b1796915
#
_cell.length_a   1.000
_cell.length_b   1.000
_cell.length_c   1.000
_cell.angle_alpha   90.00
_cell.angle_beta   90.00
_cell.angle_gamma   90.00
#
_symmetry.space_group_name_H-M   'P 1'
#
loop_
_entity.id
_entity.type
_entity.pdbx_description
1 polymer ?
#
loop_
_entity_poly.entity_id
_entity_poly.type
_entity_poly.pdbx_seq_one_letter_code
_entity_poly.pdbx_strand_id
1 'polypeptide(L)'
;MKLLKGDKVIVISGKDKGKTGAIQKVDPKTNRVVVEGVNLRKKHKKPTQQNPEGSIVEIYAPIDASNVMLVDPKTKKPTRVGHKVVKGKKVRVAKASGTEL
;
A
#
# COMPACT_ATOMS: atom_id res chain seq x y z
N MET A 1 4.07 8.08 8.83
CA MET A 1 4.24 7.03 7.81
C MET A 1 4.75 7.64 6.52
N LYS A 2 5.74 7.02 5.91
CA LYS A 2 6.38 7.55 4.68
C LYS A 2 5.67 7.14 3.39
N LEU A 3 4.73 6.20 3.45
CA LEU A 3 3.95 5.75 2.30
C LEU A 3 2.67 6.56 2.20
N LEU A 4 2.24 6.85 0.98
CA LEU A 4 1.03 7.64 0.71
C LEU A 4 0.13 6.90 -0.28
N LYS A 5 -1.15 7.27 -0.28
CA LYS A 5 -2.12 6.77 -1.26
C LYS A 5 -1.62 7.04 -2.69
N GLY A 6 -1.69 6.02 -3.53
CA GLY A 6 -1.22 6.08 -4.90
C GLY A 6 0.21 5.59 -5.11
N ASP A 7 0.98 5.38 -4.04
CA ASP A 7 2.34 4.86 -4.16
C ASP A 7 2.33 3.41 -4.64
N LYS A 8 3.21 3.08 -5.58
CA LYS A 8 3.40 1.70 -6.01
C LYS A 8 4.35 1.00 -5.06
N VAL A 9 3.92 -0.13 -4.51
CA VAL A 9 4.69 -0.89 -3.51
C VAL A 9 4.78 -2.35 -3.90
N ILE A 10 5.76 -3.04 -3.31
CA ILE A 10 5.92 -4.48 -3.43
C ILE A 10 5.85 -5.11 -2.03
N VAL A 11 5.18 -6.24 -1.93
CA VAL A 11 5.08 -7.00 -0.68
C VAL A 11 6.37 -7.79 -0.48
N ILE A 12 7.02 -7.61 0.66
CA ILE A 12 8.32 -8.22 0.96
C ILE A 12 8.24 -9.41 1.89
N SER A 13 7.09 -9.65 2.51
CA SER A 13 6.91 -10.80 3.40
C SER A 13 5.45 -11.25 3.43
N GLY A 14 5.21 -12.48 3.93
CA GLY A 14 3.89 -13.07 4.02
C GLY A 14 3.50 -13.85 2.77
N LYS A 15 2.23 -14.27 2.70
CA LYS A 15 1.73 -15.12 1.60
C LYS A 15 1.72 -14.42 0.25
N ASP A 16 1.65 -13.09 0.22
CA ASP A 16 1.60 -12.30 -1.00
C ASP A 16 2.97 -11.75 -1.41
N LYS A 17 4.05 -12.26 -0.83
CA LYS A 17 5.43 -11.84 -1.13
C LYS A 17 5.68 -11.80 -2.63
N GLY A 18 6.22 -10.69 -3.11
CA GLY A 18 6.53 -10.47 -4.52
C GLY A 18 5.41 -9.81 -5.32
N LYS A 19 4.20 -9.70 -4.78
CA LYS A 19 3.13 -8.98 -5.46
C LYS A 19 3.33 -7.46 -5.38
N THR A 20 2.99 -6.77 -6.44
CA THR A 20 3.05 -5.32 -6.53
C THR A 20 1.67 -4.72 -6.71
N GLY A 21 1.50 -3.48 -6.28
CA GLY A 21 0.25 -2.77 -6.47
C GLY A 21 0.33 -1.35 -5.95
N ALA A 22 -0.72 -0.58 -6.21
CA ALA A 22 -0.82 0.79 -5.72
C ALA A 22 -1.53 0.82 -4.37
N ILE A 23 -1.09 1.70 -3.48
CA ILE A 23 -1.74 1.90 -2.19
C ILE A 23 -3.08 2.59 -2.41
N GLN A 24 -4.15 1.97 -1.95
CA GLN A 24 -5.51 2.53 -2.02
C GLN A 24 -5.87 3.34 -0.79
N LYS A 25 -5.35 2.94 0.38
CA LYS A 25 -5.66 3.58 1.64
C LYS A 25 -4.50 3.43 2.62
N VAL A 26 -4.27 4.45 3.42
CA VAL A 26 -3.24 4.46 4.46
C VAL A 26 -3.89 4.75 5.80
N ASP A 27 -3.56 3.94 6.81
CA ASP A 27 -3.97 4.16 8.19
C ASP A 27 -2.73 4.37 9.06
N PRO A 28 -2.35 5.63 9.32
CA PRO A 28 -1.16 5.91 10.11
C PRO A 28 -1.29 5.55 11.59
N LYS A 29 -2.51 5.46 12.12
CA LYS A 29 -2.73 5.11 13.53
C LYS A 29 -2.34 3.67 13.81
N THR A 30 -2.68 2.74 12.91
CA THR A 30 -2.36 1.33 13.07
C THR A 30 -1.12 0.91 12.28
N ASN A 31 -0.52 1.83 11.52
CA ASN A 31 0.62 1.58 10.64
C ASN A 31 0.30 0.50 9.60
N ARG A 32 -0.87 0.59 8.98
CA ARG A 32 -1.36 -0.36 7.97
C ARG A 32 -1.71 0.34 6.68
N VAL A 33 -1.62 -0.42 5.59
CA VAL A 33 -1.96 0.07 4.25
C VAL A 33 -2.84 -0.96 3.53
N VAL A 34 -3.70 -0.47 2.65
CA VAL A 34 -4.48 -1.31 1.73
C VAL A 34 -3.85 -1.18 0.36
N VAL A 35 -3.42 -2.30 -0.20
CA VAL A 35 -2.75 -2.35 -1.51
C VAL A 35 -3.64 -3.11 -2.48
N GLU A 36 -3.87 -2.54 -3.66
CA GLU A 36 -4.66 -3.18 -4.71
C GLU A 36 -4.04 -4.52 -5.12
N GLY A 37 -4.86 -5.56 -5.17
CA GLY A 37 -4.43 -6.90 -5.54
C GLY A 37 -3.73 -7.70 -4.45
N VAL A 38 -3.56 -7.14 -3.25
CA VAL A 38 -2.85 -7.76 -2.13
C VAL A 38 -3.79 -8.00 -0.97
N ASN A 39 -3.62 -9.16 -0.31
CA ASN A 39 -4.40 -9.56 0.86
C ASN A 39 -5.92 -9.53 0.60
N LEU A 40 -6.32 -10.10 -0.54
CA LEU A 40 -7.73 -10.21 -0.91
C LEU A 40 -8.47 -11.14 0.05
N ARG A 41 -9.57 -10.65 0.61
CA ARG A 41 -10.40 -11.41 1.53
C ARG A 41 -11.87 -11.30 1.14
N LYS A 42 -12.61 -12.37 1.39
CA LYS A 42 -14.07 -12.39 1.21
C LYS A 42 -14.72 -11.92 2.51
N LYS A 43 -15.64 -10.99 2.40
CA LYS A 43 -16.42 -10.49 3.54
C LYS A 43 -17.90 -10.75 3.31
N HIS A 44 -18.54 -11.38 4.29
CA HIS A 44 -19.98 -11.58 4.28
C HIS A 44 -20.67 -10.29 4.74
N LYS A 45 -21.50 -9.71 3.87
CA LYS A 45 -22.36 -8.61 4.25
C LYS A 45 -23.64 -9.14 4.86
N LYS A 46 -24.06 -8.53 5.97
CA LYS A 46 -25.33 -8.90 6.62
C LYS A 46 -26.51 -8.53 5.71
N PRO A 47 -27.62 -9.29 5.77
CA PRO A 47 -28.83 -8.93 5.05
C PRO A 47 -29.32 -7.53 5.42
N THR A 48 -29.80 -6.80 4.42
CA THR A 48 -30.40 -5.47 4.58
C THR A 48 -31.74 -5.45 3.88
N GLN A 49 -32.53 -4.38 4.05
CA GLN A 49 -33.81 -4.24 3.35
C GLN A 49 -33.62 -4.24 1.83
N GLN A 50 -32.52 -3.71 1.34
CA GLN A 50 -32.21 -3.68 -0.10
C GLN A 50 -31.65 -5.01 -0.60
N ASN A 51 -31.04 -5.81 0.28
CA ASN A 51 -30.44 -7.09 -0.06
C ASN A 51 -30.71 -8.09 1.08
N PRO A 52 -31.94 -8.64 1.16
CA PRO A 52 -32.33 -9.49 2.28
C PRO A 52 -31.56 -10.81 2.36
N GLU A 53 -30.96 -11.27 1.28
CA GLU A 53 -30.17 -12.49 1.28
C GLU A 53 -28.73 -12.27 1.74
N GLY A 54 -28.31 -10.98 1.91
CA GLY A 54 -26.92 -10.64 2.16
C GLY A 54 -26.08 -10.82 0.92
N SER A 55 -24.78 -10.64 1.04
CA SER A 55 -23.86 -10.84 -0.07
C SER A 55 -22.45 -11.15 0.42
N ILE A 56 -21.66 -11.78 -0.45
CA ILE A 56 -20.24 -11.97 -0.25
C ILE A 56 -19.51 -10.98 -1.16
N VAL A 57 -18.65 -10.15 -0.59
CA VAL A 57 -17.85 -9.20 -1.35
C VAL A 57 -16.38 -9.48 -1.13
N GLU A 58 -15.58 -9.26 -2.17
CA GLU A 58 -14.14 -9.34 -2.08
C GLU A 58 -13.60 -7.96 -1.76
N ILE A 59 -12.74 -7.87 -0.76
CA ILE A 59 -12.09 -6.63 -0.36
C ILE A 59 -10.60 -6.86 -0.17
N TYR A 60 -9.81 -5.83 -0.38
CA TYR A 60 -8.39 -5.84 -0.04
C TYR A 60 -8.25 -5.43 1.41
N ALA A 61 -7.87 -6.39 2.26
CA ALA A 61 -7.72 -6.14 3.69
C ALA A 61 -6.40 -5.39 3.96
N PRO A 62 -6.34 -4.57 5.03
CA PRO A 62 -5.11 -3.88 5.40
C PRO A 62 -3.99 -4.84 5.75
N ILE A 63 -2.77 -4.47 5.39
CA ILE A 63 -1.56 -5.17 5.80
C ILE A 63 -0.63 -4.20 6.52
N ASP A 64 0.27 -4.75 7.35
CA ASP A 64 1.23 -3.94 8.07
C ASP A 64 2.16 -3.22 7.08
N ALA A 65 2.38 -1.93 7.29
CA ALA A 65 3.25 -1.13 6.41
C ALA A 65 4.69 -1.66 6.38
N SER A 66 5.14 -2.34 7.44
CA SER A 66 6.46 -2.97 7.48
C SER A 66 6.60 -4.14 6.50
N ASN A 67 5.49 -4.70 6.01
CA ASN A 67 5.47 -5.81 5.06
C ASN A 67 5.55 -5.38 3.60
N VAL A 68 5.61 -4.09 3.33
CA VAL A 68 5.71 -3.54 1.97
C VAL A 68 6.86 -2.56 1.87
N MET A 69 7.41 -2.43 0.66
CA MET A 69 8.40 -1.42 0.34
C MET A 69 7.98 -0.68 -0.93
N LEU A 70 8.34 0.60 -1.01
CA LEU A 70 8.09 1.38 -2.19
C LEU A 70 8.87 0.80 -3.38
N VAL A 71 8.25 0.79 -4.55
CA VAL A 71 8.95 0.42 -5.80
C VAL A 71 9.63 1.67 -6.35
N ASP A 72 10.95 1.58 -6.55
CA ASP A 72 11.72 2.66 -7.17
C ASP A 72 11.24 2.87 -8.61
N PRO A 73 10.80 4.08 -8.98
CA PRO A 73 10.27 4.30 -10.33
C PRO A 73 11.33 4.18 -11.42
N LYS A 74 12.61 4.35 -11.08
CA LYS A 74 13.72 4.26 -12.04
C LYS A 74 14.22 2.84 -12.22
N THR A 75 14.49 2.12 -11.11
CA THR A 75 15.03 0.75 -11.14
C THR A 75 13.97 -0.33 -11.09
N LYS A 76 12.73 0.02 -10.71
CA LYS A 76 11.59 -0.89 -10.51
C LYS A 76 11.85 -1.97 -9.47
N LYS A 77 12.76 -1.70 -8.53
CA LYS A 77 13.12 -2.59 -7.42
C LYS A 77 12.63 -2.00 -6.10
N PRO A 78 12.49 -2.83 -5.04
CA PRO A 78 12.13 -2.32 -3.72
C PRO A 78 13.17 -1.31 -3.23
N THR A 79 12.70 -0.22 -2.65
CA THR A 79 13.56 0.82 -2.09
C THR A 79 12.97 1.38 -0.82
N ARG A 80 13.81 1.97 0.02
CA ARG A 80 13.38 2.73 1.17
C ARG A 80 13.06 4.17 0.76
N VAL A 81 12.15 4.77 1.50
CA VAL A 81 11.80 6.18 1.31
C VAL A 81 12.71 7.03 2.19
N GLY A 82 13.45 7.93 1.57
CA GLY A 82 14.21 8.96 2.26
C GLY A 82 13.59 10.32 2.03
N HIS A 83 14.25 11.34 2.55
CA HIS A 83 13.85 12.73 2.36
C HIS A 83 15.05 13.57 2.00
N LYS A 84 14.84 14.59 1.16
CA LYS A 84 15.81 15.65 0.93
C LYS A 84 15.10 16.99 0.89
N VAL A 85 15.84 18.06 1.10
CA VAL A 85 15.31 19.41 1.05
C VAL A 85 15.59 19.99 -0.33
N VAL A 86 14.54 20.41 -1.03
CA VAL A 86 14.62 21.07 -2.32
C VAL A 86 13.88 22.41 -2.24
N LYS A 87 14.59 23.50 -2.48
CA LYS A 87 14.03 24.86 -2.40
C LYS A 87 13.31 25.14 -1.07
N GLY A 88 13.89 24.66 0.05
CA GLY A 88 13.31 24.82 1.38
C GLY A 88 12.17 23.88 1.71
N LYS A 89 11.79 22.97 0.83
CA LYS A 89 10.74 21.99 1.06
C LYS A 89 11.30 20.57 1.19
N LYS A 90 10.76 19.82 2.13
CA LYS A 90 11.12 18.42 2.32
C LYS A 90 10.37 17.56 1.33
N VAL A 91 11.09 16.81 0.50
CA VAL A 91 10.49 15.90 -0.49
C VAL A 91 10.93 14.47 -0.23
N ARG A 92 10.08 13.53 -0.61
CA ARG A 92 10.41 12.10 -0.53
C ARG A 92 11.29 11.70 -1.71
N VAL A 93 12.24 10.80 -1.46
CA VAL A 93 13.10 10.24 -2.52
C VAL A 93 13.20 8.74 -2.36
N ALA A 94 13.37 8.05 -3.47
CA ALA A 94 13.71 6.63 -3.47
C ALA A 94 15.21 6.50 -3.20
N LYS A 95 15.59 5.94 -2.06
CA LYS A 95 17.00 5.86 -1.65
C LYS A 95 17.88 5.07 -2.62
N ALA A 96 17.30 4.08 -3.32
CA ALA A 96 18.06 3.24 -4.25
C ALA A 96 18.58 4.02 -5.46
N SER A 97 17.85 5.01 -5.96
CA SER A 97 18.25 5.78 -7.14
C SER A 97 18.37 7.28 -6.89
N GLY A 98 17.89 7.78 -5.74
CA GLY A 98 17.84 9.21 -5.47
C GLY A 98 16.71 9.94 -6.21
N THR A 99 15.80 9.22 -6.86
CA THR A 99 14.70 9.80 -7.62
C THR A 99 13.66 10.41 -6.69
N GLU A 100 13.19 11.63 -6.99
CA GLU A 100 12.08 12.25 -6.27
C GLU A 100 10.77 11.51 -6.52
N LEU A 101 10.00 11.40 -5.47
CA LEU A 101 8.72 10.69 -5.50
C LEU A 101 7.53 11.63 -5.54
#